data_7146affd22aedbb439a16f4179864bfc
#
_entry.id   7146affd22aedbb439a16f4179864bfc
#
_cell.length_a   1.000
_cell.length_b   1.000
_cell.length_c   1.000
_cell.angle_alpha   90.00
_cell.angle_beta   90.00
_cell.angle_gamma   90.00
#
_symmetry.space_group_name_H-M   'P 1'
#
loop_
_entity.id
_entity.type
_entity.pdbx_description
1 polymer ?
#
loop_
_entity_poly.entity_id
_entity_poly.type
_entity_poly.pdbx_seq_one_letter_code
_entity_poly.pdbx_strand_id
1 'polypeptide(L)'
;MKYQQWLLTRNNLWVPKRPSRVVRTKQPGLISLISSRDGHSTSSTPQTRYRLLKSLREVEIDEFRSSYFHPELPVLLPSQHFRDLPACERWFQTVPSSNGHDRRLNTAYLQEHGGGAFVPLELTQSPAETKAPCATVPELNELSFRQFHAPLSLFLDWMRTAELQSQATRLYLAQCQLLDLPPVLRDDFPTPELVLKAGKGDVYDTNVWIGHPPTYTPLHRDPNPNLFVQIAGHKVVRLLAPDAGQRVFASVRRQLGRSGDREAAAFRGEEMMQGQERILLEQAVWDDADSDGTNNVQDEGYEAHLEAGDGLFIPKGWWHSIKGVGEGVTASVSFIYILFECSLL
;
A
#
# COMPACT_ATOMS: atom_id res chain seq x y z
N MET A 1 -20.13 19.55 15.70
CA MET A 1 -19.71 20.01 17.01
C MET A 1 -19.41 18.84 17.96
N LYS A 2 -18.55 17.86 17.58
CA LYS A 2 -18.08 16.76 18.45
C LYS A 2 -16.57 16.53 18.38
N TYR A 3 -15.84 17.45 17.75
CA TYR A 3 -14.40 17.31 17.42
C TYR A 3 -13.42 18.01 18.38
N GLN A 4 -13.89 18.74 19.40
CA GLN A 4 -13.00 19.53 20.26
C GLN A 4 -12.66 18.92 21.63
N GLN A 5 -13.18 17.75 21.99
CA GLN A 5 -12.91 17.18 23.32
C GLN A 5 -11.79 16.13 23.37
N TRP A 6 -11.14 15.83 22.25
CA TRP A 6 -10.19 14.70 22.14
C TRP A 6 -8.70 15.06 22.24
N LEU A 7 -8.38 16.35 22.38
CA LEU A 7 -6.98 16.84 22.35
C LEU A 7 -6.22 16.72 23.68
N LEU A 8 -6.78 16.14 24.75
CA LEU A 8 -6.17 16.23 26.08
C LEU A 8 -5.73 14.91 26.74
N THR A 9 -5.77 13.76 26.07
CA THR A 9 -5.32 12.51 26.72
C THR A 9 -4.31 11.74 25.87
N ARG A 10 -3.06 11.84 26.31
CA ARG A 10 -1.90 10.98 26.02
C ARG A 10 -1.29 11.06 24.62
N ASN A 11 -0.21 11.83 24.52
CA ASN A 11 0.81 11.75 23.47
C ASN A 11 1.53 10.40 23.53
N ASN A 12 1.02 9.37 22.85
CA ASN A 12 1.77 8.17 22.59
C ASN A 12 2.66 8.40 21.38
N LEU A 13 3.84 8.97 21.61
CA LEU A 13 4.87 9.14 20.59
C LEU A 13 5.62 7.80 20.41
N TRP A 14 5.60 7.27 19.19
CA TRP A 14 6.49 6.17 18.84
C TRP A 14 7.84 6.73 18.35
N VAL A 15 8.91 6.31 19.00
CA VAL A 15 10.28 6.64 18.61
C VAL A 15 11.00 5.32 18.32
N PRO A 16 11.54 5.12 17.11
CA PRO A 16 12.25 3.90 16.77
C PRO A 16 13.51 3.74 17.63
N LYS A 17 13.76 2.52 18.11
CA LYS A 17 14.98 2.19 18.83
C LYS A 17 16.16 2.22 17.85
N ARG A 18 17.23 2.91 18.20
CA ARG A 18 18.47 2.89 17.42
C ARG A 18 19.07 1.48 17.46
N PRO A 19 19.50 0.91 16.33
CA PRO A 19 20.14 -0.40 16.33
C PRO A 19 21.48 -0.32 17.06
N SER A 20 21.73 -1.28 17.96
CA SER A 20 23.00 -1.45 18.63
C SER A 20 24.10 -1.72 17.58
N ARG A 21 25.18 -0.95 17.64
CA ARG A 21 26.33 -1.05 16.74
C ARG A 21 27.02 -2.40 16.97
N VAL A 22 26.78 -3.38 16.10
CA VAL A 22 27.52 -4.64 16.07
C VAL A 22 28.88 -4.36 15.44
N VAL A 23 29.92 -4.37 16.27
CA VAL A 23 31.32 -4.30 15.81
C VAL A 23 31.65 -5.65 15.18
N ARG A 24 31.72 -5.72 13.86
CA ARG A 24 32.25 -6.88 13.13
C ARG A 24 33.77 -6.81 13.15
N THR A 25 34.41 -7.72 13.89
CA THR A 25 35.85 -8.03 13.77
C THR A 25 36.10 -8.72 12.42
N LYS A 26 37.03 -8.15 11.64
CA LYS A 26 37.53 -8.73 10.40
C LYS A 26 38.40 -9.95 10.70
N GLN A 27 38.12 -11.08 10.07
CA GLN A 27 39.12 -12.15 9.88
C GLN A 27 39.65 -12.10 8.44
N PRO A 28 40.92 -12.38 8.23
CA PRO A 28 41.56 -12.30 6.91
C PRO A 28 41.46 -13.60 6.12
N GLY A 29 41.40 -13.43 4.84
CA GLY A 29 41.28 -14.16 3.66
C GLY A 29 41.79 -15.58 3.49
N LEU A 30 41.10 -16.26 2.58
CA LEU A 30 41.69 -17.32 1.75
C LEU A 30 41.29 -17.04 0.29
N ILE A 31 42.32 -16.85 -0.53
CA ILE A 31 42.23 -16.74 -1.98
C ILE A 31 42.08 -18.15 -2.55
N SER A 32 41.04 -18.44 -3.31
CA SER A 32 40.96 -19.59 -4.18
C SER A 32 40.67 -19.12 -5.60
N LEU A 33 41.64 -19.30 -6.45
CA LEU A 33 41.58 -19.17 -7.90
C LEU A 33 40.83 -20.36 -8.47
N ILE A 34 39.69 -20.15 -9.14
CA ILE A 34 39.17 -21.10 -10.12
C ILE A 34 38.66 -20.33 -11.34
N SER A 35 39.22 -20.80 -12.43
CA SER A 35 39.10 -20.55 -13.86
C SER A 35 37.72 -20.23 -14.40
N SER A 36 37.72 -19.28 -15.31
CA SER A 36 36.68 -18.85 -16.25
C SER A 36 36.08 -19.98 -17.07
N ARG A 37 34.75 -20.01 -17.20
CA ARG A 37 34.04 -20.47 -18.39
C ARG A 37 32.96 -19.48 -18.72
N ASP A 38 33.13 -18.80 -19.85
CA ASP A 38 32.15 -17.93 -20.48
C ASP A 38 30.91 -18.70 -20.86
N GLY A 39 29.81 -18.39 -20.21
CA GLY A 39 28.46 -18.74 -20.61
C GLY A 39 27.64 -17.49 -20.64
N HIS A 40 27.51 -16.86 -21.81
CA HIS A 40 26.59 -15.76 -22.05
C HIS A 40 25.14 -16.29 -21.91
N SER A 41 24.60 -16.23 -20.70
CA SER A 41 23.16 -16.28 -20.48
C SER A 41 22.69 -14.86 -20.31
N THR A 42 22.20 -14.25 -21.35
CA THR A 42 21.47 -12.99 -21.30
C THR A 42 20.10 -13.24 -20.68
N SER A 43 20.03 -13.25 -19.35
CA SER A 43 18.76 -13.08 -18.67
C SER A 43 18.36 -11.61 -18.83
N SER A 44 17.59 -11.30 -19.86
CA SER A 44 16.93 -10.02 -19.99
C SER A 44 15.89 -9.93 -18.86
N THR A 45 16.25 -9.29 -17.76
CA THR A 45 15.27 -8.78 -16.79
C THR A 45 14.29 -7.91 -17.57
N PRO A 46 12.97 -8.11 -17.44
CA PRO A 46 12.00 -7.24 -18.09
C PRO A 46 12.25 -5.80 -17.61
N GLN A 47 12.56 -4.92 -18.56
CA GLN A 47 12.85 -3.52 -18.27
C GLN A 47 11.51 -2.83 -17.94
N THR A 48 11.28 -2.56 -16.65
CA THR A 48 10.06 -1.86 -16.23
C THR A 48 10.05 -0.44 -16.76
N ARG A 49 8.85 0.07 -17.13
CA ARG A 49 8.64 1.46 -17.57
C ARG A 49 8.80 2.49 -16.46
N TYR A 50 9.00 2.07 -15.24
CA TYR A 50 9.09 2.90 -14.05
C TYR A 50 10.50 2.89 -13.49
N ARG A 51 10.97 4.05 -13.03
CA ARG A 51 12.24 4.17 -12.31
C ARG A 51 12.04 3.70 -10.87
N LEU A 52 13.02 2.98 -10.31
CA LEU A 52 12.97 2.63 -8.90
C LEU A 52 13.00 3.91 -8.05
N LEU A 53 12.11 3.96 -7.08
CA LEU A 53 12.04 5.09 -6.17
C LEU A 53 13.28 5.12 -5.27
N LYS A 54 13.82 6.33 -5.03
CA LYS A 54 14.95 6.51 -4.13
C LYS A 54 14.59 6.11 -2.71
N SER A 55 15.45 5.31 -2.09
CA SER A 55 15.37 4.97 -0.67
C SER A 55 16.35 5.81 0.14
N LEU A 56 15.92 6.32 1.29
CA LEU A 56 16.80 6.94 2.28
C LEU A 56 17.59 5.88 3.04
N ARG A 57 18.79 6.22 3.46
CA ARG A 57 19.59 5.35 4.34
C ARG A 57 19.20 5.53 5.81
N GLU A 58 18.95 6.76 6.19
CA GLU A 58 18.52 7.18 7.52
C GLU A 58 17.42 8.21 7.35
N VAL A 59 16.52 8.33 8.34
CA VAL A 59 15.43 9.30 8.33
C VAL A 59 15.72 10.38 9.34
N GLU A 60 16.31 11.48 8.87
CA GLU A 60 16.46 12.70 9.66
C GLU A 60 15.32 13.66 9.31
N ILE A 61 14.63 14.18 10.34
CA ILE A 61 13.38 14.93 10.17
C ILE A 61 13.57 16.19 9.34
N ASP A 62 14.65 16.93 9.59
CA ASP A 62 14.91 18.20 8.89
C ASP A 62 15.33 17.96 7.43
N GLU A 63 16.10 16.89 7.15
CA GLU A 63 16.40 16.47 5.79
C GLU A 63 15.15 16.01 5.06
N PHE A 64 14.33 15.18 5.69
CA PHE A 64 13.07 14.73 5.10
C PHE A 64 12.14 15.91 4.78
N ARG A 65 12.01 16.84 5.72
CA ARG A 65 11.16 18.03 5.55
C ARG A 65 11.62 18.89 4.38
N SER A 66 12.93 19.21 4.30
CA SER A 66 13.47 20.12 3.29
C SER A 66 13.61 19.49 1.91
N SER A 67 13.89 18.18 1.83
CA SER A 67 14.20 17.50 0.58
C SER A 67 13.02 16.74 -0.05
N TYR A 68 11.98 16.40 0.75
CA TYR A 68 10.86 15.58 0.28
C TYR A 68 9.51 16.16 0.64
N PHE A 69 9.29 16.54 1.91
CA PHE A 69 7.97 16.99 2.36
C PHE A 69 7.56 18.32 1.72
N HIS A 70 8.40 19.36 1.83
CA HIS A 70 8.11 20.68 1.24
C HIS A 70 8.19 20.69 -0.31
N PRO A 71 9.16 20.01 -0.95
CA PRO A 71 9.19 19.93 -2.41
C PRO A 71 8.13 19.00 -3.00
N GLU A 72 7.35 18.30 -2.16
CA GLU A 72 6.34 17.32 -2.57
C GLU A 72 6.91 16.21 -3.46
N LEU A 73 8.02 15.61 -3.04
CA LEU A 73 8.69 14.51 -3.75
C LEU A 73 8.50 13.18 -2.99
N PRO A 74 8.14 12.09 -3.68
CA PRO A 74 8.00 10.80 -3.04
C PRO A 74 9.37 10.21 -2.66
N VAL A 75 9.40 9.43 -1.58
CA VAL A 75 10.61 8.76 -1.12
C VAL A 75 10.29 7.50 -0.32
N LEU A 76 11.13 6.48 -0.48
CA LEU A 76 11.06 5.25 0.31
C LEU A 76 11.86 5.42 1.60
N LEU A 77 11.24 5.07 2.71
CA LEU A 77 11.84 5.11 4.06
C LEU A 77 12.25 3.69 4.46
N PRO A 78 13.44 3.49 5.04
CA PRO A 78 13.96 2.16 5.29
C PRO A 78 13.17 1.37 6.32
N SER A 79 13.12 0.04 6.17
CA SER A 79 12.35 -0.90 7.00
C SER A 79 12.69 -0.86 8.49
N GLN A 80 13.93 -0.53 8.82
CA GLN A 80 14.37 -0.36 10.22
C GLN A 80 13.61 0.75 10.96
N HIS A 81 12.99 1.69 10.24
CA HIS A 81 12.34 2.85 10.84
C HIS A 81 10.94 2.53 11.39
N PHE A 82 10.22 1.57 10.78
CA PHE A 82 8.83 1.24 11.19
C PHE A 82 8.65 -0.20 11.68
N ARG A 83 9.71 -1.00 11.73
CA ARG A 83 9.62 -2.41 12.15
C ARG A 83 9.14 -2.60 13.58
N ASP A 84 9.44 -1.64 14.45
CA ASP A 84 9.13 -1.69 15.89
C ASP A 84 7.72 -1.16 16.22
N LEU A 85 6.86 -0.90 15.22
CA LEU A 85 5.45 -0.59 15.48
C LEU A 85 4.80 -1.77 16.23
N PRO A 86 4.09 -1.53 17.35
CA PRO A 86 3.46 -2.62 18.12
C PRO A 86 2.56 -3.52 17.27
N ALA A 87 1.86 -2.97 16.28
CA ALA A 87 1.05 -3.75 15.35
C ALA A 87 1.87 -4.77 14.56
N CYS A 88 3.14 -4.49 14.23
CA CYS A 88 4.00 -5.44 13.54
C CYS A 88 4.24 -6.72 14.33
N GLU A 89 4.25 -6.65 15.66
CA GLU A 89 4.45 -7.81 16.54
C GLU A 89 3.13 -8.44 16.99
N ARG A 90 2.14 -7.62 17.36
CA ARG A 90 0.90 -8.09 18.00
C ARG A 90 -0.12 -8.62 17.01
N TRP A 91 -0.22 -7.97 15.83
CA TRP A 91 -1.22 -8.33 14.82
C TRP A 91 -0.80 -9.49 13.92
N PHE A 92 0.48 -9.89 13.98
CA PHE A 92 1.02 -10.96 13.14
C PHE A 92 1.82 -11.97 13.95
N GLN A 93 1.75 -13.23 13.52
CA GLN A 93 2.50 -14.34 14.08
C GLN A 93 3.43 -14.93 13.04
N THR A 94 4.62 -15.30 13.46
CA THR A 94 5.55 -16.07 12.63
C THR A 94 5.28 -17.55 12.87
N VAL A 95 4.90 -18.28 11.83
CA VAL A 95 4.64 -19.72 11.90
C VAL A 95 5.66 -20.48 11.05
N PRO A 96 6.11 -21.67 11.47
CA PRO A 96 6.95 -22.51 10.64
C PRO A 96 6.22 -22.92 9.37
N SER A 97 6.91 -22.86 8.22
CA SER A 97 6.42 -23.32 6.93
C SER A 97 7.45 -24.18 6.22
N SER A 98 7.05 -24.85 5.14
CA SER A 98 7.95 -25.69 4.33
C SER A 98 9.13 -24.93 3.72
N ASN A 99 8.98 -23.63 3.51
CA ASN A 99 9.97 -22.74 2.90
C ASN A 99 10.67 -21.82 3.92
N GLY A 100 10.50 -22.07 5.23
CA GLY A 100 11.06 -21.25 6.30
C GLY A 100 10.02 -20.79 7.31
N HIS A 101 9.71 -19.51 7.34
CA HIS A 101 8.74 -18.94 8.25
C HIS A 101 7.75 -18.08 7.49
N ASP A 102 6.46 -18.39 7.66
CA ASP A 102 5.36 -17.57 7.13
C ASP A 102 4.85 -16.61 8.18
N ARG A 103 4.43 -15.45 7.74
CA ARG A 103 3.79 -14.47 8.58
C ARG A 103 2.27 -14.55 8.39
N ARG A 104 1.54 -14.81 9.47
CA ARG A 104 0.08 -14.95 9.47
C ARG A 104 -0.57 -13.90 10.36
N LEU A 105 -1.83 -13.58 10.07
CA LEU A 105 -2.61 -12.68 10.90
C LEU A 105 -2.87 -13.33 12.28
N ASN A 106 -2.59 -12.60 13.38
CA ASN A 106 -2.92 -13.04 14.73
C ASN A 106 -4.42 -12.85 14.99
N THR A 107 -5.20 -13.73 14.39
CA THR A 107 -6.66 -13.67 14.47
C THR A 107 -7.20 -13.85 15.89
N ALA A 108 -6.45 -14.51 16.79
CA ALA A 108 -6.84 -14.67 18.18
C ALA A 108 -6.78 -13.31 18.93
N TYR A 109 -5.68 -12.59 18.81
CA TYR A 109 -5.50 -11.26 19.41
C TYR A 109 -6.55 -10.27 18.90
N LEU A 110 -6.74 -10.21 17.58
CA LEU A 110 -7.71 -9.32 16.96
C LEU A 110 -9.16 -9.67 17.31
N GLN A 111 -9.46 -10.98 17.47
CA GLN A 111 -10.77 -11.45 17.89
C GLN A 111 -11.06 -11.06 19.34
N GLU A 112 -10.08 -11.23 20.22
CA GLU A 112 -10.21 -10.90 21.64
C GLU A 112 -10.44 -9.41 21.87
N HIS A 113 -9.68 -8.57 21.17
CA HIS A 113 -9.67 -7.12 21.43
C HIS A 113 -10.57 -6.30 20.50
N GLY A 114 -11.05 -6.86 19.38
CA GLY A 114 -11.80 -6.10 18.39
C GLY A 114 -12.84 -6.89 17.58
N GLY A 115 -13.09 -8.15 17.86
CA GLY A 115 -13.97 -9.00 17.04
C GLY A 115 -15.37 -8.43 16.79
N GLY A 116 -15.91 -7.64 17.72
CA GLY A 116 -17.20 -6.97 17.58
C GLY A 116 -17.19 -5.61 16.91
N ALA A 117 -16.02 -5.04 16.60
CA ALA A 117 -15.91 -3.75 15.90
C ALA A 117 -16.45 -3.87 14.48
N PHE A 118 -17.28 -2.91 14.07
CA PHE A 118 -17.78 -2.85 12.68
C PHE A 118 -16.75 -2.15 11.80
N VAL A 119 -16.27 -2.88 10.79
CA VAL A 119 -15.20 -2.43 9.90
C VAL A 119 -15.64 -2.48 8.45
N PRO A 120 -15.08 -1.61 7.57
CA PRO A 120 -15.35 -1.62 6.15
C PRO A 120 -14.65 -2.82 5.49
N LEU A 121 -15.42 -3.58 4.71
CA LEU A 121 -14.95 -4.73 3.96
C LEU A 121 -15.27 -4.58 2.49
N GLU A 122 -14.31 -4.95 1.66
CA GLU A 122 -14.48 -5.10 0.22
C GLU A 122 -14.57 -6.59 -0.12
N LEU A 123 -15.63 -6.95 -0.83
CA LEU A 123 -15.83 -8.28 -1.36
C LEU A 123 -15.59 -8.25 -2.86
N THR A 124 -14.71 -9.12 -3.32
CA THR A 124 -14.45 -9.35 -4.74
C THR A 124 -14.72 -10.82 -5.07
N GLN A 125 -15.53 -11.07 -6.09
CA GLN A 125 -15.79 -12.43 -6.59
C GLN A 125 -15.29 -12.54 -8.01
N SER A 126 -14.51 -13.59 -8.29
CA SER A 126 -14.24 -14.00 -9.67
C SER A 126 -15.53 -14.46 -10.30
N PRO A 127 -15.79 -14.16 -11.60
CA PRO A 127 -16.89 -14.75 -12.30
C PRO A 127 -16.78 -16.26 -12.12
N ALA A 128 -17.84 -16.90 -11.65
CA ALA A 128 -17.88 -18.34 -11.64
C ALA A 128 -17.62 -18.79 -13.08
N GLU A 129 -16.81 -19.85 -13.27
CA GLU A 129 -16.75 -20.58 -14.53
C GLU A 129 -18.13 -21.21 -14.77
N THR A 130 -19.10 -20.40 -15.07
CA THR A 130 -20.39 -20.85 -15.58
C THR A 130 -20.09 -21.41 -16.97
N LYS A 131 -19.91 -22.72 -17.04
CA LYS A 131 -20.05 -23.49 -18.27
C LYS A 131 -21.48 -23.33 -18.78
N ALA A 132 -21.82 -22.17 -19.30
CA ALA A 132 -23.00 -21.96 -20.12
C ALA A 132 -22.56 -22.14 -21.58
N PRO A 133 -23.07 -23.14 -22.31
CA PRO A 133 -22.60 -23.46 -23.65
C PRO A 133 -23.18 -22.55 -24.74
N CYS A 134 -23.58 -21.32 -24.45
CA CYS A 134 -24.07 -20.38 -25.45
C CYS A 134 -24.00 -18.93 -24.98
N ALA A 135 -22.84 -18.31 -25.07
CA ALA A 135 -22.74 -16.85 -25.05
C ALA A 135 -21.91 -16.40 -26.26
N THR A 136 -22.57 -15.78 -27.23
CA THR A 136 -21.99 -15.27 -28.49
C THR A 136 -21.36 -13.89 -28.36
N VAL A 137 -21.11 -13.41 -27.17
CA VAL A 137 -20.36 -12.17 -26.89
C VAL A 137 -19.38 -12.48 -25.76
N PRO A 138 -18.08 -12.16 -25.90
CA PRO A 138 -17.17 -12.21 -24.75
C PRO A 138 -17.61 -11.10 -23.78
N GLU A 139 -18.50 -11.43 -22.85
CA GLU A 139 -18.67 -10.62 -21.66
C GLU A 139 -17.31 -10.58 -20.99
N LEU A 140 -16.69 -9.41 -20.99
CA LEU A 140 -15.49 -9.15 -20.20
C LEU A 140 -15.79 -9.62 -18.79
N ASN A 141 -14.96 -10.53 -18.28
CA ASN A 141 -15.06 -11.13 -16.95
C ASN A 141 -14.96 -10.00 -15.89
N GLU A 142 -16.04 -9.27 -15.69
CA GLU A 142 -16.10 -8.23 -14.67
C GLU A 142 -16.14 -8.90 -13.31
N LEU A 143 -15.13 -8.60 -12.48
CA LEU A 143 -15.14 -8.96 -11.07
C LEU A 143 -16.33 -8.27 -10.41
N SER A 144 -17.19 -9.04 -9.72
CA SER A 144 -18.21 -8.45 -8.87
C SER A 144 -17.53 -7.80 -7.66
N PHE A 145 -17.75 -6.52 -7.47
CA PHE A 145 -17.23 -5.75 -6.32
C PHE A 145 -18.38 -5.24 -5.45
N ARG A 146 -18.22 -5.35 -4.13
CA ARG A 146 -19.14 -4.80 -3.15
C ARG A 146 -18.38 -4.30 -1.93
N GLN A 147 -18.78 -3.14 -1.42
CA GLN A 147 -18.29 -2.59 -0.17
C GLN A 147 -19.42 -2.64 0.87
N PHE A 148 -19.11 -3.05 2.10
CA PHE A 148 -20.08 -3.16 3.19
C PHE A 148 -19.36 -3.08 4.55
N HIS A 149 -20.13 -2.88 5.62
CA HIS A 149 -19.61 -2.93 6.99
C HIS A 149 -20.10 -4.21 7.66
N ALA A 150 -19.18 -4.86 8.39
CA ALA A 150 -19.47 -6.07 9.17
C ALA A 150 -18.59 -6.13 10.41
N PRO A 151 -18.94 -6.97 11.41
CA PRO A 151 -18.03 -7.23 12.52
C PRO A 151 -16.69 -7.76 12.05
N LEU A 152 -15.61 -7.30 12.68
CA LEU A 152 -14.23 -7.74 12.37
C LEU A 152 -14.11 -9.27 12.44
N SER A 153 -14.86 -9.93 13.33
CA SER A 153 -14.89 -11.38 13.44
C SER A 153 -15.21 -12.09 12.12
N LEU A 154 -16.11 -11.55 11.29
CA LEU A 154 -16.41 -12.12 9.97
C LEU A 154 -15.18 -12.11 9.06
N PHE A 155 -14.43 -11.02 9.05
CA PHE A 155 -13.18 -10.94 8.29
C PHE A 155 -12.12 -11.91 8.83
N LEU A 156 -12.00 -12.03 10.16
CA LEU A 156 -11.03 -12.94 10.80
C LEU A 156 -11.33 -14.40 10.49
N ASP A 157 -12.61 -14.77 10.46
CA ASP A 157 -13.04 -16.14 10.08
C ASP A 157 -12.71 -16.44 8.62
N TRP A 158 -12.95 -15.47 7.73
CA TRP A 158 -12.55 -15.59 6.33
C TRP A 158 -11.01 -15.74 6.20
N MET A 159 -10.21 -14.93 6.91
CA MET A 159 -8.75 -14.98 6.88
C MET A 159 -8.23 -16.36 7.28
N ARG A 160 -8.76 -16.97 8.35
CA ARG A 160 -8.38 -18.34 8.77
C ARG A 160 -8.65 -19.37 7.67
N THR A 161 -9.76 -19.21 6.95
CA THR A 161 -10.12 -20.12 5.86
C THR A 161 -9.23 -19.90 4.63
N ALA A 162 -8.96 -18.64 4.29
CA ALA A 162 -8.14 -18.26 3.13
C ALA A 162 -6.67 -18.69 3.27
N GLU A 163 -6.16 -18.78 4.49
CA GLU A 163 -4.82 -19.33 4.77
C GLU A 163 -4.71 -20.84 4.51
N LEU A 164 -5.83 -21.55 4.56
CA LEU A 164 -5.84 -23.01 4.41
C LEU A 164 -6.16 -23.46 2.99
N GLN A 165 -6.94 -22.68 2.25
CA GLN A 165 -7.40 -23.04 0.91
C GLN A 165 -7.75 -21.80 0.08
N SER A 166 -7.53 -21.90 -1.23
CA SER A 166 -7.92 -20.84 -2.16
C SER A 166 -9.44 -20.60 -2.12
N GLN A 167 -9.84 -19.35 -2.03
CA GLN A 167 -11.23 -18.93 -2.00
C GLN A 167 -11.65 -18.29 -3.32
N ALA A 168 -12.84 -18.65 -3.84
CA ALA A 168 -13.44 -17.98 -5.00
C ALA A 168 -13.86 -16.54 -4.69
N THR A 169 -14.15 -16.27 -3.41
CA THR A 169 -14.52 -14.96 -2.89
C THR A 169 -13.38 -14.41 -2.07
N ARG A 170 -13.02 -13.15 -2.29
CA ARG A 170 -11.97 -12.45 -1.53
C ARG A 170 -12.57 -11.35 -0.71
N LEU A 171 -12.16 -11.31 0.57
CA LEU A 171 -12.42 -10.18 1.46
C LEU A 171 -11.15 -9.37 1.65
N TYR A 172 -11.31 -8.06 1.68
CA TYR A 172 -10.25 -7.12 1.96
C TYR A 172 -10.75 -6.11 2.98
N LEU A 173 -10.09 -6.01 4.11
CA LEU A 173 -10.33 -4.93 5.06
C LEU A 173 -9.68 -3.70 4.47
N ALA A 174 -10.50 -2.76 4.00
CA ALA A 174 -10.06 -1.62 3.22
C ALA A 174 -10.44 -0.32 3.91
N GLN A 175 -9.46 0.58 4.04
CA GLN A 175 -9.66 1.92 4.60
C GLN A 175 -10.35 1.89 5.98
N CYS A 176 -9.95 0.93 6.83
CA CYS A 176 -10.46 0.85 8.20
C CYS A 176 -9.84 1.96 9.05
N GLN A 177 -10.65 2.94 9.44
CA GLN A 177 -10.20 4.01 10.32
C GLN A 177 -9.82 3.46 11.68
N LEU A 178 -8.68 3.86 12.22
CA LEU A 178 -8.29 3.43 13.57
C LEU A 178 -9.31 3.83 14.63
N LEU A 179 -10.06 4.92 14.40
CA LEU A 179 -11.11 5.39 15.32
C LEU A 179 -12.30 4.43 15.42
N ASP A 180 -12.52 3.57 14.42
CA ASP A 180 -13.56 2.54 14.42
C ASP A 180 -13.16 1.31 15.24
N LEU A 181 -11.88 1.19 15.58
CA LEU A 181 -11.35 0.09 16.36
C LEU A 181 -11.33 0.42 17.86
N PRO A 182 -11.40 -0.59 18.75
CA PRO A 182 -11.23 -0.41 20.19
C PRO A 182 -9.86 0.19 20.55
N PRO A 183 -9.75 0.91 21.69
CA PRO A 183 -8.52 1.58 22.12
C PRO A 183 -7.29 0.68 22.13
N VAL A 184 -7.43 -0.57 22.58
CA VAL A 184 -6.32 -1.54 22.63
C VAL A 184 -5.69 -1.74 21.24
N LEU A 185 -6.50 -1.87 20.20
CA LEU A 185 -6.02 -2.04 18.82
C LEU A 185 -5.50 -0.72 18.23
N ARG A 186 -6.08 0.42 18.61
CA ARG A 186 -5.59 1.73 18.19
C ARG A 186 -4.21 2.05 18.74
N ASP A 187 -3.97 1.68 20.00
CA ASP A 187 -2.70 1.94 20.68
C ASP A 187 -1.53 1.13 20.07
N ASP A 188 -1.83 0.16 19.21
CA ASP A 188 -0.83 -0.57 18.42
C ASP A 188 -0.26 0.24 17.25
N PHE A 189 -0.85 1.40 16.94
CA PHE A 189 -0.43 2.31 15.88
C PHE A 189 -0.11 3.72 16.42
N PRO A 190 0.90 3.88 17.28
CA PRO A 190 1.31 5.20 17.72
C PRO A 190 1.73 6.03 16.50
N THR A 191 1.34 7.31 16.48
CA THR A 191 1.69 8.22 15.38
C THR A 191 3.21 8.38 15.30
N PRO A 192 3.85 8.08 14.16
CA PRO A 192 5.29 8.22 13.99
C PRO A 192 5.77 9.66 14.22
N GLU A 193 6.95 9.81 14.80
CA GLU A 193 7.57 11.12 15.04
C GLU A 193 7.71 11.93 13.75
N LEU A 194 8.00 11.26 12.63
CA LEU A 194 8.08 11.86 11.31
C LEU A 194 6.78 12.56 10.92
N VAL A 195 5.62 11.95 11.21
CA VAL A 195 4.31 12.53 10.93
C VAL A 195 4.07 13.77 11.77
N LEU A 196 4.41 13.69 13.06
CA LEU A 196 4.21 14.80 14.00
C LEU A 196 5.13 15.99 13.74
N LYS A 197 6.33 15.76 13.22
CA LYS A 197 7.36 16.81 13.10
C LYS A 197 7.60 17.30 11.68
N ALA A 198 7.33 16.51 10.64
CA ALA A 198 7.57 16.96 9.26
C ALA A 198 6.59 18.05 8.80
N GLY A 199 5.32 17.88 9.15
CA GLY A 199 4.27 18.88 8.93
C GLY A 199 4.02 19.74 10.16
N LYS A 200 2.76 20.16 10.35
CA LYS A 200 2.31 20.91 11.53
C LYS A 200 1.93 20.01 12.72
N GLY A 201 2.08 18.70 12.58
CA GLY A 201 1.78 17.73 13.63
C GLY A 201 0.34 17.22 13.66
N ASP A 202 -0.52 17.74 12.79
CA ASP A 202 -1.92 17.32 12.74
C ASP A 202 -2.07 16.11 11.81
N VAL A 203 -2.72 15.05 12.31
CA VAL A 203 -3.10 13.86 11.56
C VAL A 203 -4.56 13.98 11.18
N TYR A 204 -4.86 13.93 9.89
CA TYR A 204 -6.24 13.95 9.40
C TYR A 204 -6.94 12.63 9.67
N ASP A 205 -6.27 11.53 9.33
CA ASP A 205 -6.83 10.20 9.46
C ASP A 205 -5.70 9.16 9.52
N THR A 206 -6.00 8.00 10.13
CA THR A 206 -5.12 6.84 10.10
C THR A 206 -5.94 5.62 9.74
N ASN A 207 -5.60 5.00 8.62
CA ASN A 207 -6.34 3.88 8.04
C ASN A 207 -5.49 2.63 7.93
N VAL A 208 -6.12 1.47 8.10
CA VAL A 208 -5.50 0.15 7.98
C VAL A 208 -6.11 -0.61 6.81
N TRP A 209 -5.27 -1.36 6.10
CA TRP A 209 -5.64 -2.28 5.01
C TRP A 209 -5.04 -3.64 5.28
N ILE A 210 -5.87 -4.70 5.22
CA ILE A 210 -5.41 -6.09 5.42
C ILE A 210 -6.12 -7.03 4.45
N GLY A 211 -5.37 -7.97 3.89
CA GLY A 211 -5.93 -9.06 3.06
C GLY A 211 -4.89 -10.05 2.57
N HIS A 212 -5.30 -10.89 1.65
CA HIS A 212 -4.41 -11.83 0.93
C HIS A 212 -4.18 -11.38 -0.50
N PRO A 213 -2.94 -11.41 -0.99
CA PRO A 213 -2.64 -11.17 -2.40
C PRO A 213 -3.37 -12.16 -3.33
N PRO A 214 -3.62 -11.76 -4.60
CA PRO A 214 -3.41 -10.43 -5.13
C PRO A 214 -4.46 -9.45 -4.63
N THR A 215 -4.02 -8.28 -4.16
CA THR A 215 -4.89 -7.12 -3.91
C THR A 215 -4.56 -6.02 -4.91
N TYR A 216 -5.53 -5.19 -5.24
CA TYR A 216 -5.34 -4.12 -6.22
C TYR A 216 -6.13 -2.87 -5.85
N THR A 217 -5.42 -1.75 -5.80
CA THR A 217 -5.99 -0.41 -5.71
C THR A 217 -5.70 0.32 -7.02
N PRO A 218 -6.74 0.72 -7.78
CA PRO A 218 -6.59 1.43 -9.04
C PRO A 218 -5.87 2.76 -8.92
N LEU A 219 -5.45 3.32 -10.07
CA LEU A 219 -4.78 4.61 -10.12
C LEU A 219 -5.70 5.73 -9.59
N HIS A 220 -5.27 6.38 -8.53
CA HIS A 220 -5.95 7.50 -7.88
C HIS A 220 -4.94 8.47 -7.28
N ARG A 221 -5.42 9.58 -6.74
CA ARG A 221 -4.62 10.56 -6.00
C ARG A 221 -5.34 11.00 -4.74
N ASP A 222 -4.57 11.27 -3.70
CA ASP A 222 -5.08 11.79 -2.45
C ASP A 222 -4.95 13.31 -2.37
N PRO A 223 -5.90 14.00 -1.71
CA PRO A 223 -5.83 15.45 -1.50
C PRO A 223 -4.79 15.85 -0.47
N ASN A 224 -4.35 14.93 0.37
CA ASN A 224 -3.40 15.14 1.46
C ASN A 224 -2.16 14.26 1.30
N PRO A 225 -0.99 14.66 1.83
CA PRO A 225 0.16 13.78 1.90
C PRO A 225 -0.10 12.57 2.79
N ASN A 226 0.53 11.45 2.45
CA ASN A 226 0.33 10.18 3.12
C ASN A 226 1.69 9.55 3.46
N LEU A 227 1.89 9.17 4.72
CA LEU A 227 2.92 8.24 5.10
C LEU A 227 2.32 6.83 5.11
N PHE A 228 2.59 6.08 4.07
CA PHE A 228 2.16 4.69 3.90
C PHE A 228 3.20 3.75 4.48
N VAL A 229 2.84 2.91 5.45
CA VAL A 229 3.74 1.96 6.10
C VAL A 229 3.26 0.54 5.85
N GLN A 230 4.12 -0.29 5.27
CA GLN A 230 3.86 -1.72 5.12
C GLN A 230 4.17 -2.44 6.43
N ILE A 231 3.20 -3.16 7.00
CA ILE A 231 3.34 -3.82 8.30
C ILE A 231 3.43 -5.35 8.20
N ALA A 232 2.97 -5.94 7.08
CA ALA A 232 3.15 -7.37 6.79
C ALA A 232 3.06 -7.63 5.28
N GLY A 233 3.74 -8.70 4.80
CA GLY A 233 3.75 -9.08 3.39
C GLY A 233 4.40 -8.04 2.49
N HIS A 234 4.05 -8.09 1.21
CA HIS A 234 4.69 -7.26 0.17
C HIS A 234 3.65 -6.49 -0.64
N LYS A 235 4.00 -5.25 -1.00
CA LYS A 235 3.25 -4.44 -1.96
C LYS A 235 4.18 -3.79 -2.97
N VAL A 236 3.70 -3.65 -4.18
CA VAL A 236 4.34 -2.83 -5.22
C VAL A 236 3.47 -1.60 -5.44
N VAL A 237 4.09 -0.43 -5.43
CA VAL A 237 3.40 0.85 -5.64
C VAL A 237 3.99 1.53 -6.87
N ARG A 238 3.14 1.86 -7.85
CA ARG A 238 3.52 2.71 -8.99
C ARG A 238 3.00 4.12 -8.75
N LEU A 239 3.90 5.10 -8.89
CA LEU A 239 3.64 6.50 -8.64
C LEU A 239 3.86 7.30 -9.92
N LEU A 240 2.97 8.24 -10.18
CA LEU A 240 3.08 9.20 -11.29
C LEU A 240 3.00 10.62 -10.74
N ALA A 241 3.85 11.50 -11.27
CA ALA A 241 3.75 12.92 -10.97
C ALA A 241 2.35 13.47 -11.31
N PRO A 242 1.88 14.53 -10.64
CA PRO A 242 0.50 15.02 -10.76
C PRO A 242 0.00 15.18 -12.21
N ASP A 243 0.81 15.77 -13.09
CA ASP A 243 0.42 15.98 -14.49
C ASP A 243 0.50 14.70 -15.33
N ALA A 244 1.47 13.82 -15.05
CA ALA A 244 1.59 12.55 -15.75
C ALA A 244 0.41 11.62 -15.44
N GLY A 245 0.07 11.46 -14.16
CA GLY A 245 -1.08 10.67 -13.76
C GLY A 245 -2.41 11.24 -14.28
N GLN A 246 -2.55 12.58 -14.30
CA GLN A 246 -3.71 13.23 -14.89
C GLN A 246 -3.85 12.94 -16.40
N ARG A 247 -2.72 12.89 -17.15
CA ARG A 247 -2.75 12.51 -18.57
C ARG A 247 -3.19 11.07 -18.76
N VAL A 248 -2.69 10.14 -17.97
CA VAL A 248 -3.09 8.71 -18.01
C VAL A 248 -4.57 8.58 -17.72
N PHE A 249 -5.05 9.17 -16.63
CA PHE A 249 -6.46 9.14 -16.24
C PHE A 249 -7.36 9.73 -17.35
N ALA A 250 -7.02 10.92 -17.87
CA ALA A 250 -7.78 11.57 -18.91
C ALA A 250 -7.79 10.77 -20.22
N SER A 251 -6.70 10.06 -20.54
CA SER A 251 -6.64 9.19 -21.72
C SER A 251 -7.61 8.02 -21.62
N VAL A 252 -7.62 7.32 -20.47
CA VAL A 252 -8.55 6.22 -20.20
C VAL A 252 -10.00 6.69 -20.21
N ARG A 253 -10.29 7.81 -19.56
CA ARG A 253 -11.66 8.38 -19.55
C ARG A 253 -12.14 8.78 -20.95
N ARG A 254 -11.27 9.32 -21.79
CA ARG A 254 -11.59 9.66 -23.17
C ARG A 254 -11.94 8.42 -24.00
N GLN A 255 -11.24 7.30 -23.82
CA GLN A 255 -11.57 6.02 -24.46
C GLN A 255 -13.00 5.55 -24.10
N LEU A 256 -13.46 5.89 -22.90
CA LEU A 256 -14.80 5.57 -22.42
C LEU A 256 -15.86 6.65 -22.77
N GLY A 257 -15.50 7.70 -23.52
CA GLY A 257 -16.39 8.82 -23.82
C GLY A 257 -16.77 9.64 -22.58
N ARG A 258 -15.94 9.64 -21.52
CA ARG A 258 -16.20 10.33 -20.24
C ARG A 258 -15.23 11.51 -20.04
N SER A 259 -15.64 12.52 -19.26
CA SER A 259 -14.73 13.60 -18.85
C SER A 259 -13.59 13.04 -18.00
N GLY A 260 -12.38 13.50 -18.31
CA GLY A 260 -11.15 13.19 -17.59
C GLY A 260 -10.52 14.44 -16.98
N ASP A 261 -11.32 15.45 -16.62
CA ASP A 261 -10.85 16.67 -15.96
C ASP A 261 -10.40 16.44 -14.50
N ARG A 262 -9.90 17.52 -13.88
CA ARG A 262 -9.40 17.43 -12.50
C ARG A 262 -10.52 17.19 -11.47
N GLU A 263 -11.75 17.61 -11.75
CA GLU A 263 -12.92 17.39 -10.90
C GLU A 263 -13.32 15.90 -10.93
N ALA A 264 -13.37 15.30 -12.13
CA ALA A 264 -13.62 13.87 -12.28
C ALA A 264 -12.57 12.98 -11.62
N ALA A 265 -11.36 13.50 -11.39
CA ALA A 265 -10.25 12.81 -10.74
C ALA A 265 -10.21 13.03 -9.21
N ALA A 266 -11.02 13.96 -8.69
CA ALA A 266 -11.09 14.23 -7.26
C ALA A 266 -12.09 13.29 -6.58
N PHE A 267 -11.77 12.81 -5.37
CA PHE A 267 -12.67 12.03 -4.53
C PHE A 267 -13.28 10.81 -5.24
N ARG A 268 -12.42 9.88 -5.60
CA ARG A 268 -12.82 8.62 -6.22
C ARG A 268 -13.16 7.60 -5.13
N GLY A 269 -14.28 6.88 -5.33
CA GLY A 269 -14.79 5.88 -4.40
C GLY A 269 -14.98 4.51 -5.05
N GLU A 270 -16.07 3.84 -4.69
CA GLU A 270 -16.40 2.48 -5.13
C GLU A 270 -16.44 2.33 -6.66
N GLU A 271 -16.83 3.39 -7.39
CA GLU A 271 -16.94 3.39 -8.84
C GLU A 271 -15.60 3.14 -9.56
N MET A 272 -14.45 3.42 -8.91
CA MET A 272 -13.15 3.13 -9.50
C MET A 272 -12.74 1.66 -9.36
N MET A 273 -13.40 0.91 -8.46
CA MET A 273 -13.04 -0.46 -8.12
C MET A 273 -13.64 -1.50 -9.07
N GLN A 274 -14.47 -1.10 -10.03
CA GLN A 274 -15.19 -2.00 -10.94
C GLN A 274 -15.35 -1.44 -12.35
N GLY A 275 -15.78 -2.30 -13.29
CA GLY A 275 -16.08 -1.93 -14.66
C GLY A 275 -14.87 -1.66 -15.54
N GLN A 276 -15.14 -1.18 -16.76
CA GLN A 276 -14.16 -0.95 -17.81
C GLN A 276 -13.05 0.05 -17.41
N GLU A 277 -13.38 1.08 -16.66
CA GLU A 277 -12.41 2.09 -16.23
C GLU A 277 -11.31 1.48 -15.36
N ARG A 278 -11.69 0.60 -14.42
CA ARG A 278 -10.73 -0.13 -13.59
C ARG A 278 -9.77 -0.97 -14.44
N ILE A 279 -10.30 -1.71 -15.42
CA ILE A 279 -9.52 -2.57 -16.30
C ILE A 279 -8.54 -1.75 -17.14
N LEU A 280 -9.00 -0.68 -17.77
CA LEU A 280 -8.16 0.17 -18.60
C LEU A 280 -7.11 0.93 -17.79
N LEU A 281 -7.42 1.36 -16.55
CA LEU A 281 -6.43 1.96 -15.66
C LEU A 281 -5.38 0.94 -15.22
N GLU A 282 -5.80 -0.31 -14.96
CA GLU A 282 -4.87 -1.37 -14.62
C GLU A 282 -3.92 -1.66 -15.79
N GLN A 283 -4.43 -1.80 -17.00
CA GLN A 283 -3.63 -1.98 -18.21
C GLN A 283 -2.68 -0.80 -18.45
N ALA A 284 -3.19 0.43 -18.37
CA ALA A 284 -2.38 1.64 -18.60
C ALA A 284 -1.21 1.79 -17.62
N VAL A 285 -1.36 1.28 -16.38
CA VAL A 285 -0.34 1.42 -15.32
C VAL A 285 0.52 0.17 -15.21
N TRP A 286 -0.02 -1.04 -15.36
CA TRP A 286 0.65 -2.29 -15.00
C TRP A 286 1.00 -3.20 -16.18
N ASP A 287 0.53 -2.91 -17.38
CA ASP A 287 0.92 -3.66 -18.58
C ASP A 287 2.29 -3.14 -19.05
N ASP A 288 3.33 -3.95 -18.86
CA ASP A 288 4.71 -3.66 -19.27
C ASP A 288 4.99 -4.13 -20.71
N ALA A 289 4.00 -4.75 -21.39
CA ALA A 289 4.12 -5.15 -22.78
C ALA A 289 4.13 -3.91 -23.71
N ASP A 290 5.01 -3.96 -24.67
CA ASP A 290 5.33 -2.92 -25.66
C ASP A 290 4.14 -2.10 -26.15
N SER A 291 3.89 -0.96 -25.55
CA SER A 291 3.19 0.10 -26.26
C SER A 291 4.20 0.75 -27.21
N ASP A 292 3.85 0.76 -28.50
CA ASP A 292 4.62 1.34 -29.62
C ASP A 292 5.02 2.80 -29.40
N GLY A 293 5.95 3.06 -28.49
CA GLY A 293 6.72 4.31 -28.38
C GLY A 293 5.95 5.64 -28.22
N THR A 294 4.61 5.64 -28.19
CA THR A 294 3.81 6.87 -28.20
C THR A 294 3.43 7.43 -26.85
N ASN A 295 3.58 6.65 -25.76
CA ASN A 295 3.33 7.13 -24.39
C ASN A 295 4.64 7.15 -23.59
N ASN A 296 5.37 8.26 -23.62
CA ASN A 296 6.55 8.54 -22.80
C ASN A 296 6.18 8.72 -21.31
N VAL A 297 5.55 7.71 -20.68
CA VAL A 297 5.35 7.68 -19.23
C VAL A 297 6.67 7.32 -18.51
N GLN A 298 7.67 6.86 -19.25
CA GLN A 298 8.95 6.32 -18.75
C GLN A 298 9.76 7.30 -17.90
N ASP A 299 9.65 8.61 -18.14
CA ASP A 299 10.48 9.61 -17.44
C ASP A 299 9.82 10.23 -16.20
N GLU A 300 8.55 9.97 -15.94
CA GLU A 300 7.77 10.67 -14.90
C GLU A 300 7.17 9.73 -13.84
N GLY A 301 7.43 8.42 -13.95
CA GLY A 301 6.89 7.41 -13.05
C GLY A 301 7.96 6.73 -12.18
N TYR A 302 7.55 6.35 -10.97
CA TYR A 302 8.38 5.59 -10.03
C TYR A 302 7.69 4.30 -9.62
N GLU A 303 8.50 3.28 -9.31
CA GLU A 303 8.06 2.04 -8.70
C GLU A 303 8.75 1.84 -7.36
N ALA A 304 7.99 1.47 -6.34
CA ALA A 304 8.47 1.16 -5.01
C ALA A 304 8.03 -0.25 -4.63
N HIS A 305 8.97 -1.08 -4.17
CA HIS A 305 8.73 -2.39 -3.60
C HIS A 305 8.78 -2.25 -2.09
N LEU A 306 7.70 -2.62 -1.41
CA LEU A 306 7.53 -2.46 0.02
C LEU A 306 7.50 -3.81 0.71
N GLU A 307 8.37 -3.97 1.71
CA GLU A 307 8.40 -5.09 2.64
C GLU A 307 7.95 -4.64 4.04
N ALA A 308 7.68 -5.60 4.91
CA ALA A 308 7.28 -5.29 6.29
C ALA A 308 8.30 -4.41 7.01
N GLY A 309 7.85 -3.25 7.49
CA GLY A 309 8.65 -2.22 8.14
C GLY A 309 9.09 -1.08 7.22
N ASP A 310 8.86 -1.17 5.91
CA ASP A 310 9.11 -0.06 4.99
C ASP A 310 8.03 1.01 5.09
N GLY A 311 8.47 2.26 4.92
CA GLY A 311 7.58 3.40 4.76
C GLY A 311 7.72 4.02 3.37
N LEU A 312 6.63 4.53 2.84
CA LEU A 312 6.58 5.28 1.59
C LEU A 312 5.90 6.63 1.85
N PHE A 313 6.61 7.71 1.61
CA PHE A 313 5.99 9.03 1.58
C PHE A 313 5.39 9.28 0.20
N ILE A 314 4.06 9.48 0.17
CA ILE A 314 3.29 9.84 -1.01
C ILE A 314 2.85 11.29 -0.84
N PRO A 315 3.40 12.24 -1.61
CA PRO A 315 3.02 13.64 -1.48
C PRO A 315 1.60 13.91 -1.99
N LYS A 316 1.03 15.05 -1.59
CA LYS A 316 -0.25 15.54 -2.07
C LYS A 316 -0.35 15.51 -3.60
N GLY A 317 -1.44 14.95 -4.11
CA GLY A 317 -1.77 14.98 -5.55
C GLY A 317 -0.94 14.04 -6.43
N TRP A 318 0.01 13.30 -5.87
CA TRP A 318 0.68 12.23 -6.60
C TRP A 318 -0.28 11.08 -6.86
N TRP A 319 -0.34 10.70 -8.14
CA TRP A 319 -1.13 9.54 -8.53
C TRP A 319 -0.41 8.26 -8.14
N HIS A 320 -1.15 7.32 -7.63
CA HIS A 320 -0.57 6.03 -7.25
C HIS A 320 -1.55 4.89 -7.46
N SER A 321 -0.97 3.72 -7.74
CA SER A 321 -1.68 2.44 -7.84
C SER A 321 -0.89 1.40 -7.08
N ILE A 322 -1.59 0.50 -6.37
CA ILE A 322 -0.96 -0.42 -5.43
C ILE A 322 -1.41 -1.84 -5.72
N LYS A 323 -0.45 -2.77 -5.79
CA LYS A 323 -0.71 -4.21 -5.83
C LYS A 323 -0.11 -4.89 -4.60
N GLY A 324 -0.90 -5.70 -3.91
CA GLY A 324 -0.37 -6.69 -2.97
C GLY A 324 0.12 -7.91 -3.73
N VAL A 325 1.35 -8.32 -3.46
CA VAL A 325 2.03 -9.38 -4.19
C VAL A 325 2.59 -10.45 -3.25
N GLY A 326 2.96 -11.61 -3.81
CA GLY A 326 3.50 -12.73 -3.04
C GLY A 326 2.41 -13.58 -2.40
N GLU A 327 2.79 -14.31 -1.36
CA GLU A 327 1.93 -15.23 -0.60
C GLU A 327 1.70 -14.72 0.82
N GLY A 328 0.71 -15.30 1.50
CA GLY A 328 0.39 -14.97 2.89
C GLY A 328 -0.38 -13.65 3.05
N VAL A 329 -0.36 -13.09 4.25
CA VAL A 329 -1.06 -11.85 4.56
C VAL A 329 -0.27 -10.63 4.08
N THR A 330 -0.96 -9.65 3.50
CA THR A 330 -0.41 -8.32 3.25
C THR A 330 -1.20 -7.28 4.04
N ALA A 331 -0.49 -6.37 4.71
CA ALA A 331 -1.11 -5.34 5.53
C ALA A 331 -0.29 -4.04 5.52
N SER A 332 -1.00 -2.92 5.56
CA SER A 332 -0.40 -1.58 5.60
C SER A 332 -1.23 -0.62 6.44
N VAL A 333 -0.61 0.44 6.90
CA VAL A 333 -1.26 1.58 7.55
C VAL A 333 -0.86 2.87 6.86
N SER A 334 -1.81 3.79 6.70
CA SER A 334 -1.59 5.15 6.21
C SER A 334 -1.79 6.16 7.32
N PHE A 335 -0.82 7.05 7.49
CA PHE A 335 -0.95 8.23 8.33
C PHE A 335 -1.10 9.44 7.40
N ILE A 336 -2.31 10.02 7.35
CA ILE A 336 -2.66 11.10 6.44
C ILE A 336 -2.47 12.43 7.17
N TYR A 337 -1.62 13.31 6.61
CA TYR A 337 -1.34 14.62 7.18
C TYR A 337 -2.48 15.61 6.90
N ILE A 338 -2.67 16.61 7.78
CA ILE A 338 -3.48 17.78 7.47
C ILE A 338 -2.59 18.84 6.81
N LEU A 339 -2.95 19.25 5.60
CA LEU A 339 -2.46 20.49 5.01
C LEU A 339 -3.52 21.59 5.22
N PHE A 340 -3.40 22.41 6.26
CA PHE A 340 -4.12 23.67 6.26
C PHE A 340 -3.42 24.61 5.26
N GLU A 341 -4.00 24.79 4.10
CA GLU A 341 -3.77 26.00 3.32
C GLU A 341 -4.35 27.15 4.14
N CYS A 342 -3.48 27.83 4.89
CA CYS A 342 -3.80 29.14 5.41
C CYS A 342 -3.84 30.08 4.19
N SER A 343 -4.96 30.14 3.50
CA SER A 343 -5.26 31.27 2.61
C SER A 343 -5.30 32.49 3.50
N LEU A 344 -4.18 33.19 3.59
CA LEU A 344 -4.17 34.57 4.03
C LEU A 344 -4.99 35.36 3.00
N LEU A 345 -6.25 35.60 3.31
CA LEU A 345 -7.04 36.67 2.74
C LEU A 345 -6.49 38.01 3.23
#